data_7c1275d16636ae4f4856dc735eb64846
#
_entry.id   7c1275d16636ae4f4856dc735eb64846
#
_cell.length_a   1.000
_cell.length_b   1.000
_cell.length_c   1.000
_cell.angle_alpha   90.00
_cell.angle_beta   90.00
_cell.angle_gamma   90.00
#
_symmetry.space_group_name_H-M   'P 1'
#
loop_
_entity.id
_entity.type
_entity.pdbx_description
1 polymer ?
#
loop_
_entity_poly.entity_id
_entity_poly.type
_entity_poly.pdbx_seq_one_letter_code
_entity_poly.pdbx_strand_id
1 'polypeptide(L)'
;AMNRLLKKDVLKFLSKAKQEGKIKYVGFSYHGTTEEFPLLLDAYDWDMVMIQYNYFDNNVQADIEGIHHAASKGMGIFIMEPLKGGILAGKMPDEVESIFKKADPSKTNAEWSISWILNHPEITCVFSGMNNIAQIDENIAIGNSVEPHSMSLEELETIDYAKRALKELLQINCTSCGYCLPCPRGVNIPECMKIY
;
A
#
# COMPACT_ATOMS: atom_id res chain seq x y z
N ALA A 1 14.92 0.11 13.19
CA ALA A 1 13.81 0.88 13.83
C ALA A 1 13.34 0.17 15.10
N MET A 2 13.01 -1.14 15.06
CA MET A 2 12.46 -1.93 16.18
C MET A 2 13.32 -1.89 17.44
N ASN A 3 14.62 -2.15 17.35
CA ASN A 3 15.54 -2.12 18.50
C ASN A 3 15.55 -0.77 19.25
N ARG A 4 15.28 0.35 18.54
CA ARG A 4 15.19 1.68 19.16
C ARG A 4 13.88 1.86 19.93
N LEU A 5 12.77 1.31 19.42
CA LEU A 5 11.46 1.34 20.09
C LEU A 5 11.46 0.49 21.35
N LEU A 6 11.99 -0.73 21.26
CA LEU A 6 12.11 -1.65 22.42
C LEU A 6 12.99 -1.08 23.52
N LYS A 7 14.13 -0.43 23.17
CA LYS A 7 15.05 0.20 24.14
C LYS A 7 14.45 1.42 24.87
N LYS A 8 13.40 2.05 24.32
CA LYS A 8 12.76 3.24 24.90
C LYS A 8 11.49 2.94 25.69
N ASP A 9 11.24 1.68 26.03
CA ASP A 9 10.03 1.24 26.75
C ASP A 9 8.70 1.71 26.12
N VAL A 10 8.69 1.94 24.80
CA VAL A 10 7.51 2.44 24.10
C VAL A 10 6.32 1.51 24.28
N LEU A 11 6.54 0.20 24.24
CA LEU A 11 5.46 -0.79 24.40
C LEU A 11 4.84 -0.71 25.82
N LYS A 12 5.65 -0.51 26.85
CA LYS A 12 5.14 -0.30 28.22
C LYS A 12 4.34 1.00 28.34
N PHE A 13 4.81 2.08 27.67
CA PHE A 13 4.07 3.34 27.62
C PHE A 13 2.71 3.16 26.96
N LEU A 14 2.63 2.46 25.82
CA LEU A 14 1.38 2.18 25.11
C LEU A 14 0.41 1.36 25.97
N SER A 15 0.90 0.30 26.63
CA SER A 15 0.09 -0.51 27.55
C SER A 15 -0.47 0.30 28.70
N LYS A 16 0.35 1.18 29.29
CA LYS A 16 -0.08 2.08 30.37
C LYS A 16 -1.16 3.08 29.89
N ALA A 17 -0.95 3.66 28.70
CA ALA A 17 -1.93 4.59 28.12
C ALA A 17 -3.27 3.91 27.83
N LYS A 18 -3.25 2.65 27.37
CA LYS A 18 -4.44 1.81 27.17
C LYS A 18 -5.14 1.52 28.50
N GLN A 19 -4.41 1.11 29.55
CA GLN A 19 -4.94 0.86 30.90
C GLN A 19 -5.56 2.10 31.54
N GLU A 20 -4.96 3.27 31.33
CA GLU A 20 -5.46 4.55 31.84
C GLU A 20 -6.64 5.10 31.01
N GLY A 21 -7.09 4.40 29.97
CA GLY A 21 -8.19 4.82 29.09
C GLY A 21 -7.88 6.04 28.20
N LYS A 22 -6.61 6.44 28.11
CA LYS A 22 -6.17 7.57 27.27
C LYS A 22 -6.23 7.27 25.78
N ILE A 23 -6.05 5.99 25.42
CA ILE A 23 -6.16 5.47 24.06
C ILE A 23 -6.96 4.16 24.09
N LYS A 24 -7.71 3.88 23.02
CA LYS A 24 -8.48 2.64 22.87
C LYS A 24 -7.71 1.60 22.08
N TYR A 25 -7.10 2.03 20.99
CA TYR A 25 -6.42 1.18 20.02
C TYR A 25 -4.99 1.64 19.80
N VAL A 26 -4.13 0.69 19.50
CA VAL A 26 -2.70 0.91 19.25
C VAL A 26 -2.32 0.23 17.93
N GLY A 27 -1.65 0.97 17.09
CA GLY A 27 -1.14 0.46 15.84
C GLY A 27 0.16 1.13 15.43
N PHE A 28 0.65 0.74 14.27
CA PHE A 28 1.86 1.32 13.70
C PHE A 28 1.80 1.37 12.18
N SER A 29 2.56 2.31 11.60
CA SER A 29 2.85 2.33 10.17
C SER A 29 4.17 1.62 9.91
N TYR A 30 4.22 0.79 8.88
CA TYR A 30 5.39 -0.02 8.57
C TYR A 30 6.07 0.43 7.27
N HIS A 31 7.39 0.63 7.34
CA HIS A 31 8.26 1.01 6.22
C HIS A 31 9.61 0.25 6.30
N GLY A 32 9.56 -1.01 6.67
CA GLY A 32 10.73 -1.89 6.75
C GLY A 32 10.80 -2.87 5.59
N THR A 33 11.39 -4.03 5.84
CA THR A 33 11.50 -5.12 4.87
C THR A 33 10.51 -6.24 5.18
N THR A 34 10.22 -7.09 4.21
CA THR A 34 9.33 -8.24 4.38
C THR A 34 9.78 -9.17 5.50
N GLU A 35 11.10 -9.33 5.69
CA GLU A 35 11.67 -10.21 6.74
C GLU A 35 11.49 -9.65 8.16
N GLU A 36 11.51 -8.31 8.31
CA GLU A 36 11.33 -7.66 9.61
C GLU A 36 9.85 -7.52 10.01
N PHE A 37 8.95 -7.59 9.05
CA PHE A 37 7.53 -7.33 9.28
C PHE A 37 6.90 -8.29 10.29
N PRO A 38 7.02 -9.63 10.17
CA PRO A 38 6.47 -10.57 11.15
C PRO A 38 7.01 -10.35 12.56
N LEU A 39 8.29 -9.99 12.69
CA LEU A 39 8.92 -9.73 14.00
C LEU A 39 8.26 -8.55 14.73
N LEU A 40 7.83 -7.53 13.98
CA LEU A 40 7.14 -6.38 14.56
C LEU A 40 5.69 -6.70 14.89
N LEU A 41 5.01 -7.50 14.06
CA LEU A 41 3.65 -7.98 14.34
C LEU A 41 3.59 -8.78 15.65
N ASP A 42 4.64 -9.55 15.94
CA ASP A 42 4.70 -10.39 17.14
C ASP A 42 5.23 -9.66 18.39
N ALA A 43 5.76 -8.44 18.24
CA ALA A 43 6.37 -7.71 19.35
C ALA A 43 5.37 -7.15 20.37
N TYR A 44 4.09 -7.04 20.01
CA TYR A 44 3.06 -6.45 20.86
C TYR A 44 1.66 -6.91 20.42
N ASP A 45 0.67 -6.74 21.26
CA ASP A 45 -0.75 -6.96 20.94
C ASP A 45 -1.33 -5.71 20.24
N TRP A 46 -1.01 -5.60 18.94
CA TRP A 46 -1.42 -4.49 18.09
C TRP A 46 -2.88 -4.62 17.67
N ASP A 47 -3.62 -3.51 17.67
CA ASP A 47 -5.00 -3.49 17.17
C ASP A 47 -5.03 -3.25 15.64
N MET A 48 -3.99 -2.60 15.07
CA MET A 48 -3.94 -2.28 13.65
C MET A 48 -2.52 -2.10 13.12
N VAL A 49 -2.37 -2.26 11.82
CA VAL A 49 -1.16 -1.95 11.07
C VAL A 49 -1.49 -1.19 9.79
N MET A 50 -0.65 -0.22 9.43
CA MET A 50 -0.69 0.46 8.14
C MET A 50 0.54 0.08 7.33
N ILE A 51 0.33 -0.44 6.14
CA ILE A 51 1.37 -0.94 5.23
C ILE A 51 1.24 -0.33 3.84
N GLN A 52 2.36 -0.21 3.14
CA GLN A 52 2.35 0.05 1.70
C GLN A 52 2.04 -1.25 0.97
N TYR A 53 0.96 -1.26 0.18
CA TYR A 53 0.58 -2.42 -0.61
C TYR A 53 -0.19 -2.02 -1.86
N ASN A 54 0.27 -2.50 -3.01
CA ASN A 54 -0.34 -2.34 -4.32
C ASN A 54 0.14 -3.47 -5.23
N TYR A 55 -0.50 -3.69 -6.36
CA TYR A 55 -0.16 -4.82 -7.23
C TYR A 55 1.27 -4.77 -7.77
N PHE A 56 1.88 -3.57 -7.85
CA PHE A 56 3.25 -3.40 -8.34
C PHE A 56 4.30 -3.72 -7.27
N ASP A 57 4.09 -3.25 -6.01
CA ASP A 57 5.03 -3.37 -4.89
C ASP A 57 4.55 -4.39 -3.83
N ASN A 58 3.86 -5.45 -4.21
CA ASN A 58 3.24 -6.41 -3.29
C ASN A 58 4.23 -7.35 -2.56
N ASN A 59 5.52 -7.08 -2.66
CA ASN A 59 6.59 -7.85 -1.98
C ASN A 59 7.79 -6.97 -1.57
N VAL A 60 7.56 -5.65 -1.37
CA VAL A 60 8.66 -4.71 -1.07
C VAL A 60 8.79 -4.43 0.43
N GLN A 61 7.69 -4.12 1.11
CA GLN A 61 7.68 -3.82 2.56
C GLN A 61 6.87 -4.85 3.33
N ALA A 62 5.70 -5.20 2.83
CA ALA A 62 4.88 -6.29 3.29
C ALA A 62 4.49 -7.15 2.09
N ASP A 63 4.31 -8.42 2.31
CA ASP A 63 3.81 -9.38 1.34
C ASP A 63 2.49 -9.99 1.80
N ILE A 64 1.93 -10.87 0.99
CA ILE A 64 0.65 -11.52 1.31
C ILE A 64 0.76 -12.38 2.57
N GLU A 65 1.88 -13.03 2.82
CA GLU A 65 2.10 -13.84 4.02
C GLU A 65 2.08 -12.97 5.29
N GLY A 66 2.71 -11.79 5.23
CA GLY A 66 2.66 -10.82 6.33
C GLY A 66 1.25 -10.26 6.55
N ILE A 67 0.46 -10.06 5.49
CA ILE A 67 -0.95 -9.65 5.57
C ILE A 67 -1.77 -10.76 6.25
N HIS A 68 -1.63 -12.02 5.82
CA HIS A 68 -2.30 -13.16 6.45
C HIS A 68 -1.90 -13.31 7.93
N HIS A 69 -0.62 -13.10 8.26
CA HIS A 69 -0.15 -13.14 9.64
C HIS A 69 -0.82 -12.06 10.50
N ALA A 70 -0.86 -10.80 10.03
CA ALA A 70 -1.54 -9.71 10.72
C ALA A 70 -3.05 -10.00 10.90
N ALA A 71 -3.72 -10.48 9.85
CA ALA A 71 -5.13 -10.85 9.90
C ALA A 71 -5.40 -12.01 10.88
N SER A 72 -4.54 -13.02 10.95
CA SER A 72 -4.65 -14.14 11.90
C SER A 72 -4.58 -13.69 13.36
N LYS A 73 -3.96 -12.54 13.63
CA LYS A 73 -3.90 -11.89 14.95
C LYS A 73 -5.11 -10.98 15.21
N GLY A 74 -6.06 -10.87 14.29
CA GLY A 74 -7.24 -10.01 14.42
C GLY A 74 -6.94 -8.52 14.25
N MET A 75 -5.81 -8.16 13.64
CA MET A 75 -5.43 -6.76 13.42
C MET A 75 -6.23 -6.15 12.26
N GLY A 76 -6.62 -4.88 12.40
CA GLY A 76 -7.08 -4.07 11.26
C GLY A 76 -5.90 -3.75 10.32
N ILE A 77 -6.07 -4.01 9.02
CA ILE A 77 -5.03 -3.79 8.01
C ILE A 77 -5.42 -2.61 7.13
N PHE A 78 -4.59 -1.57 7.19
CA PHE A 78 -4.80 -0.31 6.49
C PHE A 78 -3.74 -0.17 5.40
N ILE A 79 -4.17 0.15 4.19
CA ILE A 79 -3.28 0.28 3.04
C ILE A 79 -2.96 1.74 2.77
N MET A 80 -1.66 2.08 2.70
CA MET A 80 -1.13 3.32 2.14
C MET A 80 -0.47 3.06 0.79
N GLU A 81 -0.29 4.10 -0.01
CA GLU A 81 0.29 4.04 -1.37
C GLU A 81 -0.42 3.04 -2.30
N PRO A 82 -1.77 2.95 -2.29
CA PRO A 82 -2.50 2.00 -3.12
C PRO A 82 -2.25 2.23 -4.61
N LEU A 83 -1.97 3.48 -4.98
CA LEU A 83 -1.76 3.92 -6.37
C LEU A 83 -0.30 4.35 -6.63
N LYS A 84 0.64 3.98 -5.74
CA LYS A 84 2.09 4.24 -5.90
C LYS A 84 2.37 5.71 -6.26
N GLY A 85 1.95 6.65 -5.41
CA GLY A 85 2.11 8.10 -5.67
C GLY A 85 1.34 8.59 -6.91
N GLY A 86 0.33 7.86 -7.38
CA GLY A 86 -0.47 8.17 -8.55
C GLY A 86 0.02 7.51 -9.85
N ILE A 87 1.16 6.83 -9.85
CA ILE A 87 1.71 6.13 -11.04
C ILE A 87 0.71 5.09 -11.56
N LEU A 88 0.03 4.37 -10.65
CA LEU A 88 -0.91 3.30 -11.00
C LEU A 88 -2.34 3.80 -11.29
N ALA A 89 -2.59 5.11 -11.24
CA ALA A 89 -3.89 5.70 -11.57
C ALA A 89 -3.82 6.68 -12.76
N GLY A 90 -2.66 7.28 -12.98
CA GLY A 90 -2.44 8.23 -14.05
C GLY A 90 -2.32 7.59 -15.43
N LYS A 91 -1.85 8.38 -16.39
CA LYS A 91 -1.52 7.85 -17.72
C LYS A 91 -0.30 6.95 -17.61
N MET A 92 -0.50 5.68 -17.92
CA MET A 92 0.57 4.68 -18.00
C MET A 92 1.20 4.66 -19.40
N PRO A 93 2.35 4.00 -19.59
CA PRO A 93 2.89 3.72 -20.91
C PRO A 93 1.86 3.00 -21.81
N ASP A 94 1.84 3.32 -23.09
CA ASP A 94 0.82 2.84 -24.04
C ASP A 94 0.74 1.29 -24.09
N GLU A 95 1.85 0.61 -23.88
CA GLU A 95 1.91 -0.85 -23.78
C GLU A 95 1.07 -1.37 -22.58
N VAL A 96 1.22 -0.77 -21.42
CA VAL A 96 0.47 -1.14 -20.20
C VAL A 96 -1.00 -0.76 -20.34
N GLU A 97 -1.29 0.45 -20.85
CA GLU A 97 -2.66 0.91 -21.14
C GLU A 97 -3.38 -0.07 -22.08
N SER A 98 -2.68 -0.59 -23.09
CA SER A 98 -3.26 -1.53 -24.06
C SER A 98 -3.66 -2.86 -23.44
N ILE A 99 -2.96 -3.31 -22.40
CA ILE A 99 -3.27 -4.55 -21.66
C ILE A 99 -4.64 -4.37 -20.96
N PHE A 100 -4.77 -3.31 -20.16
CA PHE A 100 -6.01 -3.04 -19.43
C PHE A 100 -7.20 -2.78 -20.36
N LYS A 101 -7.02 -1.99 -21.41
CA LYS A 101 -8.09 -1.69 -22.39
C LYS A 101 -8.56 -2.90 -23.19
N LYS A 102 -7.70 -3.88 -23.42
CA LYS A 102 -8.11 -5.14 -24.08
C LYS A 102 -8.95 -6.01 -23.15
N ALA A 103 -8.67 -6.00 -21.87
CA ALA A 103 -9.40 -6.79 -20.89
C ALA A 103 -10.75 -6.13 -20.58
N ASP A 104 -10.76 -4.86 -20.21
CA ASP A 104 -11.97 -4.08 -20.00
C ASP A 104 -11.74 -2.58 -20.31
N PRO A 105 -12.22 -2.07 -21.45
CA PRO A 105 -12.04 -0.68 -21.82
C PRO A 105 -12.83 0.30 -20.97
N SER A 106 -13.78 -0.16 -20.15
CA SER A 106 -14.60 0.68 -19.26
C SER A 106 -13.91 0.98 -17.94
N LYS A 107 -13.01 0.11 -17.48
CA LYS A 107 -12.28 0.28 -16.22
C LYS A 107 -11.14 1.28 -16.35
N THR A 108 -11.02 2.13 -15.34
CA THR A 108 -9.87 3.04 -15.21
C THR A 108 -8.67 2.32 -14.59
N ASN A 109 -7.48 2.91 -14.72
CA ASN A 109 -6.28 2.40 -14.05
C ASN A 109 -6.41 2.41 -12.52
N ALA A 110 -7.10 3.41 -11.96
CA ALA A 110 -7.40 3.49 -10.53
C ALA A 110 -8.34 2.34 -10.11
N GLU A 111 -9.36 2.04 -10.91
CA GLU A 111 -10.28 0.94 -10.66
C GLU A 111 -9.57 -0.41 -10.65
N TRP A 112 -8.73 -0.71 -11.65
CA TRP A 112 -7.91 -1.92 -11.66
C TRP A 112 -7.06 -2.06 -10.39
N SER A 113 -6.41 -0.95 -9.98
CA SER A 113 -5.48 -0.93 -8.85
C SER A 113 -6.18 -1.10 -7.51
N ILE A 114 -7.25 -0.36 -7.27
CA ILE A 114 -7.99 -0.38 -5.99
C ILE A 114 -8.78 -1.68 -5.87
N SER A 115 -9.41 -2.16 -6.96
CA SER A 115 -10.12 -3.44 -6.97
C SER A 115 -9.20 -4.60 -6.63
N TRP A 116 -7.96 -4.61 -7.13
CA TRP A 116 -6.97 -5.62 -6.78
C TRP A 116 -6.68 -5.65 -5.27
N ILE A 117 -6.58 -4.49 -4.63
CA ILE A 117 -6.36 -4.42 -3.18
C ILE A 117 -7.59 -4.91 -2.42
N LEU A 118 -8.78 -4.41 -2.79
CA LEU A 118 -10.04 -4.75 -2.13
C LEU A 118 -10.47 -6.21 -2.36
N ASN A 119 -9.89 -6.87 -3.36
CA ASN A 119 -10.09 -8.31 -3.59
C ASN A 119 -9.53 -9.19 -2.46
N HIS A 120 -8.66 -8.64 -1.59
CA HIS A 120 -8.12 -9.34 -0.42
C HIS A 120 -9.04 -9.13 0.79
N PRO A 121 -9.65 -10.19 1.35
CA PRO A 121 -10.62 -10.07 2.46
C PRO A 121 -10.00 -9.57 3.76
N GLU A 122 -8.67 -9.65 3.90
CA GLU A 122 -7.94 -9.20 5.08
C GLU A 122 -7.84 -7.67 5.17
N ILE A 123 -8.03 -6.97 4.05
CA ILE A 123 -7.85 -5.52 4.01
C ILE A 123 -9.06 -4.82 4.63
N THR A 124 -8.80 -4.00 5.65
CA THR A 124 -9.83 -3.26 6.37
C THR A 124 -10.15 -1.93 5.72
N CYS A 125 -9.13 -1.22 5.23
CA CYS A 125 -9.29 0.13 4.67
C CYS A 125 -8.15 0.49 3.73
N VAL A 126 -8.48 1.26 2.67
CA VAL A 126 -7.51 1.78 1.70
C VAL A 126 -7.48 3.30 1.78
N PHE A 127 -6.30 3.87 2.04
CA PHE A 127 -6.10 5.31 2.05
C PHE A 127 -5.61 5.79 0.68
N SER A 128 -6.42 6.53 -0.03
CA SER A 128 -6.07 7.14 -1.31
C SER A 128 -5.91 8.66 -1.18
N GLY A 129 -4.86 9.21 -1.81
CA GLY A 129 -4.55 10.63 -1.81
C GLY A 129 -5.34 11.43 -2.86
N MET A 130 -6.66 11.42 -2.76
CA MET A 130 -7.56 12.14 -3.66
C MET A 130 -7.44 13.66 -3.48
N ASN A 131 -7.26 14.39 -4.57
CA ASN A 131 -7.10 15.85 -4.52
C ASN A 131 -8.15 16.63 -5.33
N ASN A 132 -9.14 15.93 -5.90
CA ASN A 132 -10.30 16.53 -6.57
C ASN A 132 -11.54 15.66 -6.40
N ILE A 133 -12.71 16.24 -6.67
CA ILE A 133 -14.02 15.59 -6.46
C ILE A 133 -14.17 14.35 -7.34
N ALA A 134 -13.74 14.40 -8.59
CA ALA A 134 -13.89 13.26 -9.50
C ALA A 134 -13.16 12.00 -9.00
N GLN A 135 -11.96 12.16 -8.43
CA GLN A 135 -11.23 11.05 -7.82
C GLN A 135 -11.93 10.52 -6.55
N ILE A 136 -12.57 11.41 -5.77
CA ILE A 136 -13.33 11.00 -4.59
C ILE A 136 -14.54 10.17 -5.01
N ASP A 137 -15.32 10.68 -5.98
CA ASP A 137 -16.51 9.99 -6.49
C ASP A 137 -16.16 8.62 -7.10
N GLU A 138 -15.08 8.57 -7.90
CA GLU A 138 -14.58 7.33 -8.49
C GLU A 138 -14.17 6.31 -7.43
N ASN A 139 -13.35 6.72 -6.47
CA ASN A 139 -12.85 5.79 -5.43
C ASN A 139 -13.98 5.31 -4.50
N ILE A 140 -14.97 6.15 -4.21
CA ILE A 140 -16.18 5.74 -3.47
C ILE A 140 -16.98 4.73 -4.28
N ALA A 141 -17.17 4.97 -5.59
CA ALA A 141 -17.88 4.04 -6.46
C ALA A 141 -17.18 2.67 -6.49
N ILE A 142 -15.86 2.65 -6.64
CA ILE A 142 -15.06 1.41 -6.60
C ILE A 142 -15.24 0.71 -5.25
N GLY A 143 -15.07 1.44 -4.14
CA GLY A 143 -15.20 0.86 -2.79
C GLY A 143 -16.59 0.30 -2.48
N ASN A 144 -17.64 0.82 -3.14
CA ASN A 144 -19.00 0.32 -2.98
C ASN A 144 -19.34 -0.85 -3.90
N SER A 145 -18.58 -1.10 -4.96
CA SER A 145 -18.87 -2.12 -5.98
C SER A 145 -18.01 -3.38 -5.87
N VAL A 146 -16.84 -3.29 -5.23
CA VAL A 146 -15.90 -4.41 -5.16
C VAL A 146 -16.11 -5.21 -3.88
N GLU A 147 -16.36 -6.50 -4.04
CA GLU A 147 -16.42 -7.47 -2.94
C GLU A 147 -15.10 -8.26 -2.87
N PRO A 148 -14.68 -8.72 -1.68
CA PRO A 148 -13.54 -9.63 -1.58
C PRO A 148 -13.72 -10.88 -2.45
N HIS A 149 -12.64 -11.32 -3.09
CA HIS A 149 -12.63 -12.46 -4.03
C HIS A 149 -13.53 -12.30 -5.27
N SER A 150 -13.93 -11.07 -5.62
CA SER A 150 -14.79 -10.82 -6.78
C SER A 150 -14.03 -10.78 -8.10
N MET A 151 -12.72 -10.58 -8.09
CA MET A 151 -11.92 -10.57 -9.32
C MET A 151 -11.77 -11.96 -9.90
N SER A 152 -12.03 -12.08 -11.21
CA SER A 152 -11.82 -13.32 -11.96
C SER A 152 -10.33 -13.65 -12.12
N LEU A 153 -10.04 -14.91 -12.43
CA LEU A 153 -8.65 -15.33 -12.75
C LEU A 153 -8.09 -14.55 -13.93
N GLU A 154 -8.90 -14.26 -14.94
CA GLU A 154 -8.49 -13.50 -16.12
C GLU A 154 -8.12 -12.05 -15.77
N GLU A 155 -8.86 -11.42 -14.86
CA GLU A 155 -8.55 -10.07 -14.36
C GLU A 155 -7.25 -10.06 -13.55
N LEU A 156 -7.03 -11.05 -12.69
CA LEU A 156 -5.80 -11.19 -11.93
C LEU A 156 -4.59 -11.44 -12.85
N GLU A 157 -4.73 -12.28 -13.87
CA GLU A 157 -3.70 -12.49 -14.89
C GLU A 157 -3.40 -11.21 -15.68
N THR A 158 -4.45 -10.43 -16.01
CA THR A 158 -4.30 -9.13 -16.68
C THR A 158 -3.44 -8.18 -15.85
N ILE A 159 -3.68 -8.09 -14.55
CA ILE A 159 -2.86 -7.27 -13.64
C ILE A 159 -1.43 -7.79 -13.58
N ASP A 160 -1.20 -9.10 -13.56
CA ASP A 160 0.14 -9.67 -13.56
C ASP A 160 0.90 -9.40 -14.88
N TYR A 161 0.22 -9.38 -16.03
CA TYR A 161 0.80 -8.96 -17.29
C TYR A 161 1.15 -7.46 -17.27
N ALA A 162 0.24 -6.61 -16.84
CA ALA A 162 0.46 -5.17 -16.71
C ALA A 162 1.62 -4.86 -15.77
N LYS A 163 1.70 -5.54 -14.62
CA LYS A 163 2.80 -5.43 -13.65
C LYS A 163 4.16 -5.77 -14.27
N ARG A 164 4.24 -6.85 -15.04
CA ARG A 164 5.49 -7.28 -15.71
C ARG A 164 5.93 -6.25 -16.74
N ALA A 165 5.02 -5.82 -17.62
CA ALA A 165 5.31 -4.79 -18.61
C ALA A 165 5.77 -3.47 -17.96
N LEU A 166 5.07 -3.04 -16.89
CA LEU A 166 5.43 -1.83 -16.16
C LEU A 166 6.80 -1.95 -15.47
N LYS A 167 7.17 -3.13 -14.94
CA LYS A 167 8.49 -3.36 -14.32
C LYS A 167 9.64 -3.30 -15.32
N GLU A 168 9.42 -3.72 -16.56
CA GLU A 168 10.43 -3.62 -17.63
C GLU A 168 10.68 -2.18 -18.04
N LEU A 169 9.66 -1.34 -17.96
CA LEU A 169 9.72 0.08 -18.36
C LEU A 169 10.21 1.00 -17.22
N LEU A 170 9.85 0.72 -15.97
CA LEU A 170 10.22 1.53 -14.82
C LEU A 170 11.58 1.10 -14.25
N GLN A 171 12.64 1.81 -14.65
CA GLN A 171 13.98 1.57 -14.15
C GLN A 171 14.20 2.13 -12.73
N ILE A 172 13.45 3.16 -12.35
CA ILE A 172 13.57 3.82 -11.05
C ILE A 172 12.22 3.84 -10.32
N ASN A 173 12.23 3.33 -9.10
CA ASN A 173 11.04 3.14 -8.26
C ASN A 173 10.79 4.34 -7.33
N CYS A 174 10.83 5.59 -7.85
CA CYS A 174 10.62 6.78 -7.06
C CYS A 174 9.16 7.26 -7.15
N THR A 175 8.48 7.36 -5.99
CA THR A 175 7.09 7.87 -5.87
C THR A 175 7.03 9.36 -5.58
N SER A 176 8.17 10.05 -5.53
CA SER A 176 8.27 11.46 -5.13
C SER A 176 7.71 11.77 -3.73
N CYS A 177 7.66 10.80 -2.83
CA CYS A 177 7.11 10.95 -1.47
C CYS A 177 7.88 11.93 -0.57
N GLY A 178 9.09 12.34 -0.96
CA GLY A 178 9.89 13.33 -0.24
C GLY A 178 10.58 12.86 1.03
N TYR A 179 10.45 11.59 1.46
CA TYR A 179 11.08 11.08 2.68
C TYR A 179 12.62 11.14 2.67
N CYS A 180 13.23 11.26 1.50
CA CYS A 180 14.67 11.48 1.36
C CYS A 180 15.08 12.95 1.53
N LEU A 181 14.14 13.86 1.77
CA LEU A 181 14.38 15.29 1.98
C LEU A 181 14.22 15.69 3.46
N PRO A 182 14.99 16.66 3.97
CA PRO A 182 16.11 17.29 3.26
C PRO A 182 17.31 16.36 3.12
N CYS A 183 17.88 16.29 1.92
CA CYS A 183 19.11 15.52 1.72
C CYS A 183 20.28 16.20 2.43
N PRO A 184 21.08 15.50 3.26
CA PRO A 184 22.22 16.11 3.96
C PRO A 184 23.34 16.59 3.02
N ARG A 185 23.27 16.23 1.74
CA ARG A 185 24.18 16.71 0.67
C ARG A 185 23.52 17.75 -0.23
N GLY A 186 22.34 18.26 0.11
CA GLY A 186 21.64 19.30 -0.65
C GLY A 186 21.08 18.86 -2.00
N VAL A 187 20.92 17.56 -2.25
CA VAL A 187 20.40 17.03 -3.52
C VAL A 187 18.87 16.97 -3.46
N ASN A 188 18.19 17.47 -4.48
CA ASN A 188 16.76 17.24 -4.69
C ASN A 188 16.56 15.87 -5.36
N ILE A 189 16.62 14.81 -4.55
CA ILE A 189 16.58 13.43 -5.03
C ILE A 189 15.33 13.14 -5.87
N PRO A 190 14.09 13.52 -5.47
CA PRO A 190 12.91 13.27 -6.28
C PRO A 190 12.98 13.89 -7.68
N GLU A 191 13.48 15.12 -7.80
CA GLU A 191 13.63 15.77 -9.10
C GLU A 191 14.70 15.08 -9.97
N CYS A 192 15.81 14.64 -9.36
CA CYS A 192 16.81 13.86 -10.10
C CYS A 192 16.22 12.55 -10.65
N MET A 193 15.35 11.89 -9.87
CA MET A 193 14.70 10.62 -10.27
C MET A 193 13.61 10.80 -11.34
N LYS A 194 13.05 12.00 -11.49
CA LYS A 194 12.08 12.30 -12.56
C LYS A 194 12.73 12.49 -13.94
N ILE A 195 14.01 12.84 -13.96
CA ILE A 195 14.74 13.10 -15.20
C ILE A 195 15.12 11.79 -15.90
N TYR A 196 15.18 10.72 -15.14
CA TYR A 196 15.56 9.39 -15.62
C TYR A 196 14.37 8.60 -16.14
#